data_574b0fe4f18f9b2bfebdbef1ddb94d5d
#
_entry.id   574b0fe4f18f9b2bfebdbef1ddb94d5d
#
_cell.length_a   1.000
_cell.length_b   1.000
_cell.length_c   1.000
_cell.angle_alpha   90.00
_cell.angle_beta   90.00
_cell.angle_gamma   90.00
#
_symmetry.space_group_name_H-M   'P 1'
#
loop_
_entity.id
_entity.type
_entity.pdbx_description
1 polymer ?
#
loop_
_entity_poly.entity_id
_entity_poly.type
_entity_poly.pdbx_seq_one_letter_code
_entity_poly.pdbx_strand_id
1 'polypeptide(L)'
;NGEGTLMRRWDHRITLQPLPDGRTLYTDDIDVVARHLPWLMTPLSAAFAQVFYRHRQRRWRQLAARHAADPIADPLHTQRAFDHLVAAFARDADAPPATRWAWLEAAHVLGQTTLSLHWRSHTAMLRYALQLRDLREAGGQVLRLALVPLGHALARLPIGNTGRARVSALAPMAPQSHITRLID
;
A
#
# COMPACT_ATOMS: atom_id res chain seq x y z
N ASN A 1 -26.16 -5.55 -2.89
CA ASN A 1 -27.37 -4.74 -3.10
C ASN A 1 -27.39 -3.65 -2.04
N GLY A 2 -27.20 -2.40 -2.45
CA GLY A 2 -27.24 -1.25 -1.56
C GLY A 2 -28.39 -0.31 -1.95
N GLU A 3 -29.36 -0.13 -1.06
CA GLU A 3 -30.32 0.97 -1.15
C GLU A 3 -29.77 2.16 -0.35
N GLY A 4 -29.49 3.26 -1.05
CA GLY A 4 -29.03 4.50 -0.44
C GLY A 4 -30.03 5.64 -0.60
N THR A 5 -29.79 6.74 0.10
CA THR A 5 -30.62 7.95 0.00
C THR A 5 -30.61 8.55 -1.42
N LEU A 6 -29.51 8.40 -2.16
CA LEU A 6 -29.32 8.98 -3.50
C LEU A 6 -29.62 7.98 -4.62
N MET A 7 -29.38 6.69 -4.41
CA MET A 7 -29.57 5.64 -5.41
C MET A 7 -30.70 4.71 -5.01
N ARG A 8 -31.59 4.39 -5.97
CA ARG A 8 -32.63 3.38 -5.83
C ARG A 8 -32.03 1.97 -5.98
N ARG A 9 -31.01 1.83 -6.86
CA ARG A 9 -30.29 0.60 -7.08
C ARG A 9 -28.81 0.93 -7.37
N TRP A 10 -27.93 0.18 -6.73
CA TRP A 10 -26.49 0.16 -7.00
C TRP A 10 -26.04 -1.28 -6.85
N ASP A 11 -25.96 -2.00 -7.95
CA ASP A 11 -25.48 -3.36 -7.99
C ASP A 11 -24.12 -3.42 -8.67
N HIS A 12 -23.17 -4.08 -8.03
CA HIS A 12 -21.83 -4.28 -8.57
C HIS A 12 -21.51 -5.78 -8.55
N ARG A 13 -21.32 -6.36 -9.73
CA ARG A 13 -20.93 -7.74 -9.92
C ARG A 13 -19.52 -7.80 -10.48
N ILE A 14 -18.66 -8.57 -9.82
CA ILE A 14 -17.31 -8.87 -10.29
C ILE A 14 -17.32 -10.31 -10.81
N THR A 15 -16.84 -10.50 -12.04
CA THR A 15 -16.67 -11.82 -12.65
C THR A 15 -15.21 -12.03 -12.99
N LEU A 16 -14.68 -13.21 -12.63
CA LEU A 16 -13.32 -13.66 -12.95
C LEU A 16 -13.43 -14.90 -13.82
N GLN A 17 -12.85 -14.87 -15.01
CA GLN A 17 -12.84 -16.00 -15.94
C GLN A 17 -11.39 -16.32 -16.32
N PRO A 18 -10.89 -17.55 -16.09
CA PRO A 18 -9.59 -17.96 -16.56
C PRO A 18 -9.60 -18.06 -18.09
N LEU A 19 -8.56 -17.58 -18.73
CA LEU A 19 -8.33 -17.68 -20.18
C LEU A 19 -7.34 -18.81 -20.48
N PRO A 20 -7.41 -19.42 -21.68
CA PRO A 20 -6.53 -20.53 -22.07
C PRO A 20 -5.03 -20.20 -22.04
N ASP A 21 -4.67 -18.92 -22.15
CA ASP A 21 -3.29 -18.42 -22.13
C ASP A 21 -2.77 -18.10 -20.71
N GLY A 22 -3.45 -18.57 -19.67
CA GLY A 22 -3.07 -18.35 -18.27
C GLY A 22 -3.43 -16.96 -17.73
N ARG A 23 -4.04 -16.10 -18.53
CA ARG A 23 -4.58 -14.81 -18.08
C ARG A 23 -5.94 -14.97 -17.43
N THR A 24 -6.38 -13.96 -16.70
CA THR A 24 -7.72 -13.90 -16.12
C THR A 24 -8.46 -12.70 -16.68
N LEU A 25 -9.63 -12.93 -17.24
CA LEU A 25 -10.56 -11.86 -17.61
C LEU A 25 -11.29 -11.38 -16.36
N TYR A 26 -11.06 -10.14 -16.02
CA TYR A 26 -11.76 -9.44 -14.93
C TYR A 26 -12.83 -8.52 -15.52
N THR A 27 -14.10 -8.71 -15.12
CA THR A 27 -15.21 -7.90 -15.56
C THR A 27 -15.89 -7.24 -14.36
N ASP A 28 -16.04 -5.92 -14.42
CA ASP A 28 -16.91 -5.14 -13.54
C ASP A 28 -18.23 -4.87 -14.27
N ASP A 29 -19.35 -5.38 -13.76
CA ASP A 29 -20.70 -5.10 -14.22
C ASP A 29 -21.44 -4.28 -13.16
N ILE A 30 -21.91 -3.09 -13.54
CA ILE A 30 -22.46 -2.11 -12.61
C ILE A 30 -23.81 -1.65 -13.12
N ASP A 31 -24.84 -1.92 -12.32
CA ASP A 31 -26.20 -1.45 -12.58
C ASP A 31 -26.58 -0.36 -11.57
N VAL A 32 -26.84 0.84 -12.07
CA VAL A 32 -27.18 2.00 -11.25
C VAL A 32 -28.49 2.62 -11.68
N VAL A 33 -29.35 2.94 -10.71
CA VAL A 33 -30.58 3.68 -10.92
C VAL A 33 -30.69 4.75 -9.84
N ALA A 34 -30.73 6.02 -10.24
CA ALA A 34 -30.90 7.13 -9.31
C ALA A 34 -32.34 7.19 -8.77
N ARG A 35 -32.50 7.65 -7.51
CA ARG A 35 -33.80 7.80 -6.84
C ARG A 35 -34.52 9.07 -7.29
N HIS A 36 -33.80 10.17 -7.43
CA HIS A 36 -34.33 11.47 -7.81
C HIS A 36 -33.92 11.82 -9.25
N LEU A 37 -34.82 12.41 -10.04
CA LEU A 37 -34.59 12.77 -11.42
C LEU A 37 -33.87 11.65 -12.21
N PRO A 38 -34.43 10.43 -12.28
CA PRO A 38 -33.68 9.26 -12.79
C PRO A 38 -33.23 9.41 -14.23
N TRP A 39 -33.99 10.15 -15.07
CA TRP A 39 -33.64 10.44 -16.46
C TRP A 39 -32.37 11.28 -16.64
N LEU A 40 -31.99 12.08 -15.62
CA LEU A 40 -30.78 12.91 -15.62
C LEU A 40 -29.67 12.29 -14.78
N MET A 41 -30.00 11.87 -13.55
CA MET A 41 -29.01 11.41 -12.56
C MET A 41 -28.50 10.00 -12.84
N THR A 42 -29.31 9.12 -13.45
CA THR A 42 -28.84 7.76 -13.81
C THR A 42 -27.70 7.81 -14.84
N PRO A 43 -27.83 8.49 -16.01
CA PRO A 43 -26.73 8.57 -16.96
C PRO A 43 -25.49 9.28 -16.41
N LEU A 44 -25.65 10.32 -15.58
CA LEU A 44 -24.53 11.00 -14.94
C LEU A 44 -23.79 10.04 -13.96
N SER A 45 -24.54 9.29 -13.15
CA SER A 45 -23.97 8.31 -12.23
C SER A 45 -23.29 7.16 -12.98
N ALA A 46 -23.87 6.71 -14.09
CA ALA A 46 -23.25 5.69 -14.93
C ALA A 46 -21.96 6.19 -15.58
N ALA A 47 -21.92 7.42 -16.09
CA ALA A 47 -20.74 8.04 -16.66
C ALA A 47 -19.62 8.18 -15.60
N PHE A 48 -19.97 8.66 -14.40
CA PHE A 48 -19.04 8.73 -13.27
C PHE A 48 -18.48 7.35 -12.91
N ALA A 49 -19.36 6.35 -12.77
CA ALA A 49 -18.95 4.98 -12.49
C ALA A 49 -18.00 4.45 -13.57
N GLN A 50 -18.29 4.67 -14.86
CA GLN A 50 -17.41 4.26 -15.95
C GLN A 50 -16.00 4.87 -15.84
N VAL A 51 -15.89 6.18 -15.58
CA VAL A 51 -14.59 6.86 -15.41
C VAL A 51 -13.85 6.31 -14.23
N PHE A 52 -14.52 6.17 -13.08
CA PHE A 52 -13.95 5.67 -11.84
C PHE A 52 -13.43 4.23 -12.00
N TYR A 53 -14.25 3.32 -12.56
CA TYR A 53 -13.87 1.93 -12.73
C TYR A 53 -12.81 1.73 -13.82
N ARG A 54 -12.82 2.52 -14.91
CA ARG A 54 -11.74 2.53 -15.90
C ARG A 54 -10.40 2.94 -15.28
N HIS A 55 -10.39 3.95 -14.41
CA HIS A 55 -9.19 4.35 -13.67
C HIS A 55 -8.72 3.23 -12.74
N ARG A 56 -9.63 2.63 -11.98
CA ARG A 56 -9.36 1.48 -11.11
C ARG A 56 -8.78 0.30 -11.88
N GLN A 57 -9.37 -0.08 -13.00
CA GLN A 57 -8.90 -1.18 -13.84
C GLN A 57 -7.51 -0.93 -14.44
N ARG A 58 -7.21 0.30 -14.88
CA ARG A 58 -5.85 0.67 -15.32
C ARG A 58 -4.82 0.46 -14.22
N ARG A 59 -5.16 0.85 -13.01
CA ARG A 59 -4.30 0.68 -11.84
C ARG A 59 -4.08 -0.80 -11.50
N TRP A 60 -5.14 -1.61 -11.56
CA TRP A 60 -5.02 -3.07 -11.38
C TRP A 60 -4.12 -3.71 -12.42
N ARG A 61 -4.24 -3.33 -13.70
CA ARG A 61 -3.34 -3.83 -14.76
C ARG A 61 -1.89 -3.44 -14.51
N GLN A 62 -1.62 -2.23 -14.05
CA GLN A 62 -0.28 -1.79 -13.69
C GLN A 62 0.30 -2.59 -12.52
N LEU A 63 -0.50 -2.86 -11.50
CA LEU A 63 -0.10 -3.68 -10.36
C LEU A 63 0.15 -5.13 -10.78
N ALA A 64 -0.74 -5.72 -11.57
CA ALA A 64 -0.57 -7.06 -12.10
C ALA A 64 0.68 -7.19 -12.98
N ALA A 65 0.94 -6.20 -13.86
CA ALA A 65 2.13 -6.18 -14.68
C ALA A 65 3.42 -6.06 -13.84
N ARG A 66 3.41 -5.28 -12.77
CA ARG A 66 4.53 -5.20 -11.83
C ARG A 66 4.76 -6.52 -11.11
N HIS A 67 3.69 -7.17 -10.63
CA HIS A 67 3.78 -8.50 -10.01
C HIS A 67 4.28 -9.57 -10.98
N ALA A 68 3.87 -9.51 -12.25
CA ALA A 68 4.35 -10.46 -13.27
C ALA A 68 5.82 -10.23 -13.66
N ALA A 69 6.30 -8.97 -13.54
CA ALA A 69 7.69 -8.61 -13.83
C ALA A 69 8.64 -8.86 -12.64
N ASP A 70 8.09 -9.03 -11.43
CA ASP A 70 8.86 -9.26 -10.21
C ASP A 70 8.45 -10.59 -9.55
N PRO A 71 9.07 -11.72 -9.97
CA PRO A 71 8.80 -13.04 -9.39
C PRO A 71 9.19 -13.16 -7.90
N ILE A 72 9.84 -12.15 -7.33
CA ILE A 72 10.25 -12.08 -5.91
C ILE A 72 9.05 -11.74 -4.99
N ALA A 73 7.89 -11.43 -5.52
CA ALA A 73 6.71 -11.10 -4.72
C ALA A 73 5.98 -12.33 -4.11
N ASP A 74 6.72 -13.39 -3.78
CA ASP A 74 6.21 -14.42 -2.86
C ASP A 74 6.02 -13.77 -1.47
N PRO A 75 4.77 -13.72 -0.94
CA PRO A 75 4.50 -13.15 0.38
C PRO A 75 5.34 -13.80 1.49
N LEU A 76 5.67 -15.09 1.37
CA LEU A 76 6.52 -15.80 2.33
C LEU A 76 7.98 -15.37 2.22
N HIS A 77 8.48 -15.11 1.01
CA HIS A 77 9.82 -14.60 0.80
C HIS A 77 9.94 -13.17 1.38
N THR A 78 8.99 -12.30 1.05
CA THR A 78 8.92 -10.94 1.61
C THR A 78 8.87 -10.93 3.13
N GLN A 79 8.07 -11.82 3.74
CA GLN A 79 7.98 -11.96 5.19
C GLN A 79 9.34 -12.39 5.80
N ARG A 80 10.00 -13.41 5.23
CA ARG A 80 11.30 -13.90 5.71
C ARG A 80 12.38 -12.84 5.58
N ALA A 81 12.45 -12.15 4.46
CA ALA A 81 13.41 -11.07 4.23
C ALA A 81 13.16 -9.91 5.22
N PHE A 82 11.90 -9.53 5.46
CA PHE A 82 11.54 -8.53 6.47
C PHE A 82 11.98 -8.95 7.87
N ASP A 83 11.71 -10.20 8.28
CA ASP A 83 12.09 -10.71 9.59
C ASP A 83 13.62 -10.78 9.73
N HIS A 84 14.36 -11.08 8.65
CA HIS A 84 15.82 -11.03 8.62
C HIS A 84 16.34 -9.61 8.86
N LEU A 85 15.78 -8.60 8.22
CA LEU A 85 16.19 -7.19 8.40
C LEU A 85 15.92 -6.71 9.83
N VAL A 86 14.76 -7.06 10.41
CA VAL A 86 14.44 -6.72 11.80
C VAL A 86 15.37 -7.47 12.79
N ALA A 87 15.72 -8.72 12.50
CA ALA A 87 16.69 -9.48 13.30
C ALA A 87 18.10 -8.87 13.19
N ALA A 88 18.53 -8.39 12.01
CA ALA A 88 19.79 -7.68 11.83
C ALA A 88 19.83 -6.41 12.68
N PHE A 89 18.76 -5.60 12.65
CA PHE A 89 18.63 -4.45 13.55
C PHE A 89 18.81 -4.80 15.03
N ALA A 90 18.26 -5.93 15.46
CA ALA A 90 18.36 -6.36 16.86
C ALA A 90 19.76 -6.88 17.22
N ARG A 91 20.41 -7.61 16.31
CA ARG A 91 21.80 -8.10 16.50
C ARG A 91 22.82 -6.98 16.55
N ASP A 92 22.65 -5.96 15.73
CA ASP A 92 23.57 -4.83 15.61
C ASP A 92 23.29 -3.75 16.68
N ALA A 93 23.03 -4.17 17.92
CA ALA A 93 22.66 -3.26 19.02
C ALA A 93 23.72 -2.19 19.30
N ASP A 94 24.98 -2.52 19.13
CA ASP A 94 26.13 -1.64 19.39
C ASP A 94 26.58 -0.86 18.15
N ALA A 95 25.94 -1.09 16.99
CA ALA A 95 26.29 -0.37 15.77
C ALA A 95 25.84 1.11 15.82
N PRO A 96 26.51 1.99 15.06
CA PRO A 96 26.12 3.39 14.95
C PRO A 96 24.64 3.56 14.60
N PRO A 97 23.95 4.59 15.13
CA PRO A 97 22.54 4.82 14.86
C PRO A 97 22.18 4.85 13.37
N ALA A 98 23.06 5.37 12.52
CA ALA A 98 22.84 5.40 11.08
C ALA A 98 22.71 4.00 10.46
N THR A 99 23.57 3.06 10.86
CA THR A 99 23.52 1.65 10.43
C THR A 99 22.22 0.99 10.89
N ARG A 100 21.86 1.18 12.14
CA ARG A 100 20.63 0.62 12.71
C ARG A 100 19.38 1.17 12.03
N TRP A 101 19.36 2.46 11.72
CA TRP A 101 18.28 3.06 10.94
C TRP A 101 18.19 2.45 9.54
N ALA A 102 19.31 2.18 8.87
CA ALA A 102 19.30 1.59 7.54
C ALA A 102 18.58 0.23 7.50
N TRP A 103 18.75 -0.63 8.52
CA TRP A 103 18.00 -1.89 8.65
C TRP A 103 16.48 -1.66 8.74
N LEU A 104 16.04 -0.69 9.56
CA LEU A 104 14.62 -0.39 9.71
C LEU A 104 14.02 0.27 8.46
N GLU A 105 14.78 1.15 7.79
CA GLU A 105 14.38 1.76 6.52
C GLU A 105 14.24 0.70 5.42
N ALA A 106 15.16 -0.27 5.34
CA ALA A 106 15.09 -1.40 4.40
C ALA A 106 13.86 -2.28 4.69
N ALA A 107 13.63 -2.64 5.96
CA ALA A 107 12.45 -3.40 6.37
C ALA A 107 11.15 -2.63 6.03
N HIS A 108 11.11 -1.31 6.21
CA HIS A 108 9.97 -0.49 5.86
C HIS A 108 9.72 -0.49 4.34
N VAL A 109 10.75 -0.25 3.52
CA VAL A 109 10.63 -0.25 2.05
C VAL A 109 10.12 -1.59 1.54
N LEU A 110 10.67 -2.70 2.04
CA LEU A 110 10.27 -4.06 1.67
C LEU A 110 8.83 -4.36 2.10
N GLY A 111 8.45 -3.94 3.31
CA GLY A 111 7.15 -4.25 3.92
C GLY A 111 6.00 -3.32 3.51
N GLN A 112 6.26 -2.22 2.78
CA GLN A 112 5.27 -1.17 2.50
C GLN A 112 3.96 -1.64 1.88
N THR A 113 3.98 -2.67 1.04
CA THR A 113 2.80 -3.17 0.34
C THR A 113 1.94 -4.11 1.16
N THR A 114 2.47 -4.61 2.28
CA THR A 114 1.78 -5.53 3.19
C THR A 114 1.42 -4.80 4.49
N LEU A 115 0.12 -4.64 4.78
CA LEU A 115 -0.36 -3.85 5.92
C LEU A 115 0.32 -4.23 7.25
N SER A 116 0.42 -5.52 7.56
CA SER A 116 1.02 -6.01 8.81
C SER A 116 2.51 -5.70 8.91
N LEU A 117 3.27 -5.83 7.81
CA LEU A 117 4.70 -5.53 7.79
C LEU A 117 4.95 -4.02 7.84
N HIS A 118 4.16 -3.25 7.11
CA HIS A 118 4.22 -1.79 7.14
C HIS A 118 3.95 -1.25 8.55
N TRP A 119 2.94 -1.77 9.23
CA TRP A 119 2.65 -1.44 10.63
C TRP A 119 3.80 -1.81 11.57
N ARG A 120 4.33 -3.04 11.43
CA ARG A 120 5.45 -3.54 12.24
C ARG A 120 6.71 -2.70 12.05
N SER A 121 7.02 -2.27 10.83
CA SER A 121 8.19 -1.42 10.56
C SER A 121 8.08 -0.06 11.26
N HIS A 122 6.93 0.62 11.17
CA HIS A 122 6.72 1.88 11.88
C HIS A 122 6.71 1.72 13.40
N THR A 123 6.20 0.59 13.92
CA THR A 123 6.27 0.27 15.35
C THR A 123 7.72 0.08 15.81
N ALA A 124 8.56 -0.60 15.03
CA ALA A 124 9.98 -0.77 15.33
C ALA A 124 10.72 0.57 15.26
N MET A 125 10.45 1.39 14.25
CA MET A 125 11.01 2.74 14.12
C MET A 125 10.62 3.64 15.30
N LEU A 126 9.35 3.60 15.74
CA LEU A 126 8.88 4.37 16.91
C LEU A 126 9.65 3.96 18.17
N ARG A 127 9.75 2.65 18.43
CA ARG A 127 10.50 2.15 19.60
C ARG A 127 11.95 2.60 19.57
N TYR A 128 12.58 2.54 18.40
CA TYR A 128 13.98 2.97 18.26
C TYR A 128 14.14 4.49 18.40
N ALA A 129 13.23 5.30 17.85
CA ALA A 129 13.22 6.74 18.07
C ALA A 129 13.11 7.11 19.56
N LEU A 130 12.24 6.41 20.31
CA LEU A 130 12.10 6.60 21.76
C LEU A 130 13.37 6.19 22.52
N GLN A 131 14.04 5.09 22.14
CA GLN A 131 15.33 4.70 22.71
C GLN A 131 16.41 5.78 22.52
N LEU A 132 16.42 6.41 21.34
CA LEU A 132 17.34 7.51 21.03
C LEU A 132 16.89 8.86 21.61
N ARG A 133 15.71 8.94 22.26
CA ARG A 133 15.07 10.16 22.73
C ARG A 133 14.83 11.19 21.62
N ASP A 134 14.70 10.72 20.37
CA ASP A 134 14.35 11.57 19.23
C ASP A 134 12.83 11.75 19.15
N LEU A 135 12.33 12.74 19.90
CA LEU A 135 10.90 13.03 19.98
C LEU A 135 10.30 13.49 18.64
N ARG A 136 11.12 14.12 17.78
CA ARG A 136 10.67 14.54 16.44
C ARG A 136 10.40 13.32 15.56
N GLU A 137 11.33 12.39 15.54
CA GLU A 137 11.17 11.13 14.82
C GLU A 137 10.01 10.32 15.41
N ALA A 138 9.92 10.21 16.74
CA ALA A 138 8.85 9.48 17.42
C ALA A 138 7.46 10.04 17.06
N GLY A 139 7.27 11.37 17.10
CA GLY A 139 6.02 12.02 16.66
C GLY A 139 5.70 11.74 15.19
N GLY A 140 6.70 11.77 14.32
CA GLY A 140 6.56 11.39 12.92
C GLY A 140 6.13 9.92 12.72
N GLN A 141 6.60 9.00 13.56
CA GLN A 141 6.22 7.60 13.49
C GLN A 141 4.78 7.37 14.00
N VAL A 142 4.35 8.08 15.04
CA VAL A 142 2.95 8.04 15.52
C VAL A 142 1.99 8.49 14.42
N LEU A 143 2.31 9.61 13.74
CA LEU A 143 1.50 10.08 12.62
C LEU A 143 1.41 9.02 11.50
N ARG A 144 2.53 8.37 11.16
CA ARG A 144 2.56 7.34 10.12
C ARG A 144 1.77 6.10 10.51
N LEU A 145 1.85 5.66 11.76
CA LEU A 145 1.01 4.57 12.26
C LEU A 145 -0.48 4.89 12.10
N ALA A 146 -0.90 6.12 12.36
CA ALA A 146 -2.28 6.53 12.13
C ALA A 146 -2.66 6.55 10.63
N LEU A 147 -1.71 6.87 9.74
CA LEU A 147 -1.93 6.94 8.29
C LEU A 147 -1.84 5.58 7.58
N VAL A 148 -1.15 4.59 8.14
CA VAL A 148 -0.96 3.26 7.50
C VAL A 148 -2.28 2.59 7.13
N PRO A 149 -3.29 2.44 8.01
CA PRO A 149 -4.55 1.80 7.65
C PRO A 149 -5.28 2.57 6.54
N LEU A 150 -5.27 3.89 6.61
CA LEU A 150 -5.90 4.75 5.62
C LEU A 150 -5.20 4.65 4.25
N GLY A 151 -3.88 4.66 4.24
CA GLY A 151 -3.08 4.51 3.02
C GLY A 151 -3.35 3.19 2.30
N HIS A 152 -3.44 2.10 3.06
CA HIS A 152 -3.78 0.77 2.52
C HIS A 152 -5.24 0.71 2.02
N ALA A 153 -6.19 1.22 2.79
CA ALA A 153 -7.60 1.24 2.39
C ALA A 153 -7.84 2.04 1.10
N LEU A 154 -7.14 3.17 0.93
CA LEU A 154 -7.22 4.02 -0.26
C LEU A 154 -6.28 3.57 -1.39
N ALA A 155 -5.46 2.55 -1.18
CA ALA A 155 -4.39 2.11 -2.08
C ALA A 155 -3.46 3.29 -2.50
N ARG A 156 -3.15 4.19 -1.56
CA ARG A 156 -2.28 5.36 -1.73
C ARG A 156 -1.06 5.24 -0.82
N LEU A 157 -0.15 4.36 -1.21
CA LEU A 157 1.09 4.13 -0.48
C LEU A 157 2.23 4.92 -1.12
N PRO A 158 3.11 5.58 -0.35
CA PRO A 158 4.28 6.31 -0.84
C PRO A 158 5.43 5.34 -1.15
N ILE A 159 5.27 4.55 -2.21
CA ILE A 159 6.20 3.46 -2.57
C ILE A 159 7.65 3.94 -2.63
N GLY A 160 8.57 3.15 -2.05
CA GLY A 160 9.99 3.43 -1.97
C GLY A 160 10.39 4.45 -0.91
N ASN A 161 9.43 5.07 -0.22
CA ASN A 161 9.70 5.99 0.88
C ASN A 161 10.36 5.27 2.06
N THR A 162 11.38 5.88 2.66
CA THR A 162 12.13 5.26 3.78
C THR A 162 11.37 5.23 5.11
N GLY A 163 10.24 5.91 5.20
CA GLY A 163 9.43 5.95 6.42
C GLY A 163 9.91 6.87 7.53
N ARG A 164 11.04 7.59 7.34
CA ARG A 164 11.60 8.53 8.35
C ARG A 164 10.77 9.82 8.44
N ALA A 165 10.72 10.41 9.64
CA ALA A 165 10.00 11.68 9.87
C ALA A 165 10.53 12.86 9.04
N ARG A 166 11.77 12.81 8.59
CA ARG A 166 12.42 13.84 7.75
C ARG A 166 11.93 13.87 6.31
N VAL A 167 11.21 12.83 5.85
CA VAL A 167 10.64 12.77 4.50
C VAL A 167 9.11 12.86 4.56
N SER A 168 8.50 13.35 3.49
CA SER A 168 7.03 13.44 3.42
C SER A 168 6.38 12.06 3.57
N ALA A 169 5.35 11.94 4.41
CA ALA A 169 4.62 10.70 4.61
C ALA A 169 3.78 10.27 3.38
N LEU A 170 3.60 11.15 2.40
CA LEU A 170 2.70 10.93 1.26
C LEU A 170 3.44 10.89 -0.10
N ALA A 171 4.73 11.24 -0.14
CA ALA A 171 5.49 11.31 -1.37
C ALA A 171 6.22 9.98 -1.65
N PRO A 172 6.00 9.35 -2.82
CA PRO A 172 6.83 8.24 -3.27
C PRO A 172 8.24 8.74 -3.55
N MET A 173 9.24 7.87 -3.37
CA MET A 173 10.63 8.18 -3.68
C MET A 173 11.38 6.93 -4.17
N ALA A 174 12.50 7.12 -4.86
CA ALA A 174 13.42 6.04 -5.14
C ALA A 174 14.21 5.71 -3.86
N PRO A 175 14.26 4.45 -3.44
CA PRO A 175 15.10 4.05 -2.31
C PRO A 175 16.57 4.37 -2.61
N GLN A 176 17.31 4.78 -1.59
CA GLN A 176 18.76 5.04 -1.73
C GLN A 176 19.49 3.71 -1.98
N SER A 177 20.58 3.75 -2.76
CA SER A 177 21.32 2.54 -3.19
C SER A 177 21.81 1.66 -2.04
N HIS A 178 22.12 2.25 -0.87
CA HIS A 178 22.49 1.46 0.32
C HIS A 178 21.33 0.70 0.92
N ILE A 179 20.10 1.25 0.83
CA ILE A 179 18.88 0.54 1.28
C ILE A 179 18.54 -0.60 0.33
N THR A 180 18.62 -0.37 -0.99
CA THR A 180 18.39 -1.42 -1.99
C THR A 180 19.32 -2.61 -1.78
N ARG A 181 20.63 -2.36 -1.55
CA ARG A 181 21.61 -3.42 -1.27
C ARG A 181 21.36 -4.24 0.00
N LEU A 182 20.56 -3.74 0.93
CA LEU A 182 20.17 -4.50 2.13
C LEU A 182 18.95 -5.39 1.87
N ILE A 183 18.18 -5.10 0.82
CA ILE A 183 16.97 -5.83 0.44
C ILE A 183 17.31 -6.97 -0.55
N ASP A 184 18.29 -6.74 -1.44
CA ASP A 184 18.79 -7.71 -2.43
C ASP A 184 19.65 -8.81 -1.76
#